data_3ce014ef04f44f6c3e41017033178732
#
_entry.id   3ce014ef04f44f6c3e41017033178732
#
_cell.length_a   1.000
_cell.length_b   1.000
_cell.length_c   1.000
_cell.angle_alpha   90.00
_cell.angle_beta   90.00
_cell.angle_gamma   90.00
#
_symmetry.space_group_name_H-M   'P 1'
#
loop_
_entity.id
_entity.type
_entity.pdbx_description
1 polymer ?
#
loop_
_entity_poly.entity_id
_entity_poly.type
_entity_poly.pdbx_seq_one_letter_code
_entity_poly.pdbx_strand_id
1 'polypeptide(L)'
;MVEGGVTSVSRTELTEFWRTIWRTPYIMRLALSAGIGGLLFGYDTGVISGALLYIRDDFKSVKNNTWLRETIVSMAVAGAAIGAAIGGWLNDKCGRKKSILLADVLFVAGAILMAAAPAPWMIILGRIFVGLGVGMASMTAPLYISEASPARVRGALVSTNGMLITGGAFLSYVINYAFTKIHGTWRWMLGVAGLPALIQFLLMLWLPESPRWLYRENKTDEARKVMEKIYPADEVDEEVKALKASIEAEKAQEGSIGENFFTKLKGAWSNVIVRRGLYAGITVQVAQQFVGINTVMYYSPTIVQFAGFASNSTALALSLITSGLNVVGTIISMLFVDRYGRRRLMIVSMFGIIACLVVLSLMFFEAASHAPRVSHSESFNFNVNSTCPGFVQASNPASWNCMTCLKASPKCAFCSNGASQYQPGACLVSDDDIMYKCHSEHRVWFTEGCPSKFGIFTVLLLGLYIISYAPGMGTAPWIVNSEIYPLRFRGIGGGTAAVANWVSNLIVSETFLTLKEALGSAGTFLLFAGFSFLGLVAIFFLVPETKGLPLEEIESMLQEGYKPTLFCCKGKAEEKDSAKRISNK
;
A
#
# COMPACT_ATOMS: atom_id res chain seq x y z
N MET A 1 20.76 19.09 -20.29
CA MET A 1 21.33 18.02 -19.47
C MET A 1 20.72 18.13 -18.08
N VAL A 2 19.72 17.34 -17.76
CA VAL A 2 19.19 17.21 -16.39
C VAL A 2 19.52 15.78 -15.97
N GLU A 3 20.68 15.62 -15.37
CA GLU A 3 21.06 14.40 -14.67
C GLU A 3 20.19 14.27 -13.41
N GLY A 4 19.10 13.57 -13.54
CA GLY A 4 18.30 13.08 -12.40
C GLY A 4 18.80 11.72 -11.93
N GLY A 5 20.11 11.58 -11.73
CA GLY A 5 20.68 10.45 -11.04
C GLY A 5 20.34 10.56 -9.56
N VAL A 6 19.53 9.62 -9.03
CA VAL A 6 19.40 9.41 -7.58
C VAL A 6 20.75 8.83 -7.13
N THR A 7 21.66 9.73 -6.75
CA THR A 7 22.96 9.35 -6.20
C THR A 7 22.77 8.74 -4.81
N SER A 8 23.51 7.68 -4.54
CA SER A 8 23.61 7.04 -3.22
C SER A 8 23.76 8.10 -2.13
N VAL A 9 22.89 8.09 -1.13
CA VAL A 9 23.00 8.95 0.06
C VAL A 9 24.32 8.62 0.75
N SER A 10 25.37 9.34 0.41
CA SER A 10 26.64 9.28 1.11
C SER A 10 26.52 9.99 2.47
N ARG A 11 27.41 9.70 3.39
CA ARG A 11 27.45 10.36 4.71
C ARG A 11 27.58 11.89 4.59
N THR A 12 28.17 12.36 3.51
CA THR A 12 28.26 13.77 3.12
C THR A 12 26.92 14.34 2.68
N GLU A 13 26.11 13.60 1.91
CA GLU A 13 24.79 14.05 1.47
C GLU A 13 23.78 14.12 2.63
N LEU A 14 23.87 13.21 3.58
CA LEU A 14 23.02 13.27 4.79
C LEU A 14 23.35 14.51 5.65
N THR A 15 24.64 14.85 5.77
CA THR A 15 25.06 16.06 6.50
C THR A 15 24.72 17.34 5.72
N GLU A 16 24.81 17.34 4.41
CA GLU A 16 24.38 18.46 3.55
C GLU A 16 22.86 18.60 3.53
N PHE A 17 22.12 17.48 3.51
CA PHE A 17 20.67 17.45 3.65
C PHE A 17 20.22 18.13 4.95
N TRP A 18 20.75 17.70 6.10
CA TRP A 18 20.45 18.35 7.39
C TRP A 18 20.86 19.81 7.42
N ARG A 19 22.02 20.15 6.87
CA ARG A 19 22.50 21.52 6.78
C ARG A 19 21.59 22.41 5.93
N THR A 20 21.11 21.91 4.78
CA THR A 20 20.19 22.62 3.89
C THR A 20 18.82 22.80 4.54
N ILE A 21 18.29 21.78 5.21
CA ILE A 21 17.03 21.83 5.95
C ILE A 21 17.06 22.89 7.06
N TRP A 22 18.14 22.93 7.83
CA TRP A 22 18.28 23.95 8.90
C TRP A 22 18.47 25.37 8.35
N ARG A 23 19.04 25.51 7.16
CA ARG A 23 19.23 26.82 6.50
C ARG A 23 17.97 27.32 5.78
N THR A 24 17.14 26.43 5.28
CA THR A 24 15.92 26.76 4.54
C THR A 24 14.69 26.03 5.11
N PRO A 25 14.20 26.46 6.29
CA PRO A 25 13.04 25.83 6.95
C PRO A 25 11.76 25.88 6.10
N TYR A 26 11.71 26.75 5.11
CA TYR A 26 10.61 26.90 4.18
C TYR A 26 10.39 25.63 3.32
N ILE A 27 11.47 25.05 2.79
CA ILE A 27 11.41 23.84 1.96
C ILE A 27 10.87 22.64 2.78
N MET A 28 11.32 22.53 4.03
CA MET A 28 10.84 21.47 4.92
C MET A 28 9.35 21.63 5.24
N ARG A 29 8.90 22.87 5.55
CA ARG A 29 7.48 23.15 5.78
C ARG A 29 6.64 22.78 4.55
N LEU A 30 7.10 23.12 3.35
CA LEU A 30 6.44 22.80 2.09
C LEU A 30 6.36 21.29 1.88
N ALA A 31 7.48 20.55 2.04
CA ALA A 31 7.53 19.12 1.85
C ALA A 31 6.69 18.36 2.89
N LEU A 32 6.71 18.77 4.15
CA LEU A 32 5.88 18.17 5.20
C LEU A 32 4.40 18.46 4.98
N SER A 33 4.04 19.72 4.65
CA SER A 33 2.64 20.08 4.40
C SER A 33 2.05 19.30 3.22
N ALA A 34 2.77 19.20 2.11
CA ALA A 34 2.34 18.40 0.96
C ALA A 34 2.38 16.89 1.26
N GLY A 35 3.35 16.45 2.06
CA GLY A 35 3.52 15.06 2.47
C GLY A 35 2.43 14.52 3.40
N ILE A 36 1.62 15.41 4.05
CA ILE A 36 0.43 15.00 4.80
C ILE A 36 -0.52 14.21 3.88
N GLY A 37 -0.59 14.50 2.57
CA GLY A 37 -1.34 13.69 1.61
C GLY A 37 -0.88 12.23 1.57
N GLY A 38 0.42 11.97 1.69
CA GLY A 38 0.94 10.62 1.87
C GLY A 38 0.54 10.00 3.21
N LEU A 39 0.60 10.78 4.30
CA LEU A 39 0.15 10.34 5.62
C LEU A 39 -1.34 9.97 5.61
N LEU A 40 -2.20 10.75 4.93
CA LEU A 40 -3.62 10.46 4.76
C LEU A 40 -3.86 9.15 4.00
N PHE A 41 -3.10 8.90 2.93
CA PHE A 41 -3.15 7.62 2.20
C PHE A 41 -2.81 6.45 3.13
N GLY A 42 -1.72 6.54 3.86
CA GLY A 42 -1.34 5.50 4.82
C GLY A 42 -2.35 5.31 5.94
N TYR A 43 -2.85 6.42 6.49
CA TYR A 43 -3.87 6.40 7.54
C TYR A 43 -5.14 5.66 7.07
N ASP A 44 -5.65 5.98 5.89
CA ASP A 44 -6.84 5.33 5.34
C ASP A 44 -6.63 3.81 5.15
N THR A 45 -5.44 3.42 4.68
CA THR A 45 -5.07 2.01 4.54
C THR A 45 -5.12 1.25 5.86
N GLY A 46 -4.61 1.83 6.93
CA GLY A 46 -4.53 1.16 8.23
C GLY A 46 -5.81 1.29 9.06
N VAL A 47 -6.55 2.41 8.99
CA VAL A 47 -7.70 2.64 9.85
C VAL A 47 -8.84 1.66 9.60
N ILE A 48 -9.06 1.28 8.34
CA ILE A 48 -10.15 0.37 7.97
C ILE A 48 -9.94 -1.03 8.56
N SER A 49 -8.69 -1.45 8.74
CA SER A 49 -8.36 -2.76 9.30
C SER A 49 -8.92 -2.95 10.71
N GLY A 50 -8.83 -1.92 11.55
CA GLY A 50 -9.39 -1.94 12.89
C GLY A 50 -10.89 -1.61 12.92
N ALA A 51 -11.31 -0.60 12.17
CA ALA A 51 -12.70 -0.18 12.11
C ALA A 51 -13.63 -1.32 11.64
N LEU A 52 -13.18 -2.15 10.68
CA LEU A 52 -13.97 -3.26 10.13
C LEU A 52 -14.40 -4.26 11.21
N LEU A 53 -13.56 -4.52 12.22
CA LEU A 53 -13.89 -5.42 13.31
C LEU A 53 -15.14 -4.95 14.07
N TYR A 54 -15.22 -3.66 14.36
CA TYR A 54 -16.31 -3.07 15.12
C TYR A 54 -17.53 -2.74 14.24
N ILE A 55 -17.34 -2.37 12.98
CA ILE A 55 -18.42 -2.22 11.98
C ILE A 55 -19.17 -3.55 11.81
N ARG A 56 -18.42 -4.66 11.75
CA ARG A 56 -18.99 -6.01 11.70
C ARG A 56 -19.84 -6.33 12.92
N ASP A 57 -19.38 -5.92 14.11
CA ASP A 57 -20.09 -6.19 15.36
C ASP A 57 -21.37 -5.32 15.48
N ASP A 58 -21.35 -4.07 14.99
CA ASP A 58 -22.50 -3.15 15.03
C ASP A 58 -23.59 -3.48 13.98
N PHE A 59 -23.18 -3.92 12.79
CA PHE A 59 -24.10 -4.17 11.67
C PHE A 59 -24.24 -5.67 11.36
N LYS A 60 -25.38 -6.26 11.73
CA LYS A 60 -25.69 -7.68 11.42
C LYS A 60 -25.60 -8.01 9.92
N SER A 61 -25.92 -7.04 9.04
CA SER A 61 -25.78 -7.20 7.58
C SER A 61 -24.32 -7.37 7.16
N VAL A 62 -23.39 -6.66 7.78
CA VAL A 62 -21.94 -6.77 7.51
C VAL A 62 -21.39 -8.06 8.10
N LYS A 63 -21.85 -8.45 9.30
CA LYS A 63 -21.46 -9.71 9.96
C LYS A 63 -21.77 -10.93 9.09
N ASN A 64 -22.94 -10.94 8.44
CA ASN A 64 -23.45 -12.09 7.69
C ASN A 64 -23.10 -12.08 6.20
N ASN A 65 -22.46 -11.04 5.68
CA ASN A 65 -22.18 -10.89 4.25
C ASN A 65 -20.71 -10.52 4.02
N THR A 66 -19.94 -11.49 3.56
CA THR A 66 -18.52 -11.35 3.28
C THR A 66 -18.26 -10.35 2.17
N TRP A 67 -19.06 -10.38 1.09
CA TRP A 67 -18.94 -9.42 0.00
C TRP A 67 -19.11 -7.96 0.49
N LEU A 68 -20.05 -7.71 1.41
CA LEU A 68 -20.25 -6.36 1.96
C LEU A 68 -19.03 -5.90 2.79
N ARG A 69 -18.35 -6.82 3.50
CA ARG A 69 -17.10 -6.53 4.21
C ARG A 69 -15.98 -6.15 3.25
N GLU A 70 -15.82 -6.91 2.18
CA GLU A 70 -14.84 -6.65 1.12
C GLU A 70 -15.12 -5.31 0.43
N THR A 71 -16.37 -5.03 0.07
CA THR A 71 -16.77 -3.78 -0.57
C THR A 71 -16.50 -2.55 0.31
N ILE A 72 -16.74 -2.62 1.63
CA ILE A 72 -16.40 -1.54 2.57
C ILE A 72 -14.89 -1.22 2.52
N VAL A 73 -14.03 -2.23 2.38
CA VAL A 73 -12.58 -2.03 2.30
C VAL A 73 -12.17 -1.53 0.92
N SER A 74 -12.60 -2.18 -0.13
CA SER A 74 -12.11 -2.00 -1.51
C SER A 74 -12.63 -0.73 -2.20
N MET A 75 -13.78 -0.19 -1.79
CA MET A 75 -14.33 1.00 -2.45
C MET A 75 -13.48 2.26 -2.31
N ALA A 76 -12.62 2.36 -1.28
CA ALA A 76 -11.61 3.41 -1.24
C ALA A 76 -10.55 3.22 -2.32
N VAL A 77 -10.17 1.97 -2.62
CA VAL A 77 -9.22 1.65 -3.69
C VAL A 77 -9.81 1.98 -5.05
N ALA A 78 -11.10 1.66 -5.27
CA ALA A 78 -11.84 2.04 -6.48
C ALA A 78 -11.91 3.57 -6.64
N GLY A 79 -12.25 4.28 -5.55
CA GLY A 79 -12.21 5.74 -5.50
C GLY A 79 -10.84 6.29 -5.82
N ALA A 80 -9.77 5.69 -5.28
CA ALA A 80 -8.39 6.11 -5.50
C ALA A 80 -7.94 5.92 -6.96
N ALA A 81 -8.35 4.84 -7.62
CA ALA A 81 -8.09 4.64 -9.04
C ALA A 81 -8.69 5.77 -9.90
N ILE A 82 -9.93 6.14 -9.63
CA ILE A 82 -10.63 7.25 -10.29
C ILE A 82 -9.99 8.59 -9.92
N GLY A 83 -9.72 8.80 -8.62
CA GLY A 83 -9.10 10.01 -8.09
C GLY A 83 -7.72 10.27 -8.66
N ALA A 84 -6.90 9.24 -8.86
CA ALA A 84 -5.58 9.36 -9.48
C ALA A 84 -5.67 9.83 -10.95
N ALA A 85 -6.64 9.30 -11.71
CA ALA A 85 -6.89 9.72 -13.09
C ALA A 85 -7.36 11.19 -13.17
N ILE A 86 -8.31 11.57 -12.32
CA ILE A 86 -8.81 12.95 -12.23
C ILE A 86 -7.72 13.89 -11.75
N GLY A 87 -6.93 13.47 -10.74
CA GLY A 87 -5.84 14.25 -10.16
C GLY A 87 -4.75 14.57 -11.18
N GLY A 88 -4.38 13.63 -12.04
CA GLY A 88 -3.45 13.88 -13.13
C GLY A 88 -3.92 14.99 -14.07
N TRP A 89 -5.16 14.91 -14.54
CA TRP A 89 -5.76 15.93 -15.41
C TRP A 89 -5.90 17.30 -14.70
N LEU A 90 -6.32 17.28 -13.43
CA LEU A 90 -6.53 18.50 -12.65
C LEU A 90 -5.21 19.21 -12.33
N ASN A 91 -4.15 18.45 -12.09
CA ASN A 91 -2.79 18.97 -11.88
C ASN A 91 -2.34 19.83 -13.05
N ASP A 92 -2.59 19.37 -14.26
CA ASP A 92 -2.19 20.11 -15.45
C ASP A 92 -3.06 21.34 -15.69
N LYS A 93 -4.38 21.23 -15.47
CA LYS A 93 -5.35 22.30 -15.78
C LYS A 93 -5.44 23.37 -14.68
N CYS A 94 -5.47 22.98 -13.42
CA CYS A 94 -5.77 23.88 -12.29
C CYS A 94 -4.57 24.18 -11.38
N GLY A 95 -3.49 23.41 -11.51
CA GLY A 95 -2.31 23.48 -10.66
C GLY A 95 -2.32 22.48 -9.51
N ARG A 96 -1.15 22.34 -8.90
CA ARG A 96 -0.91 21.31 -7.88
C ARG A 96 -1.56 21.67 -6.55
N LYS A 97 -1.46 22.94 -6.13
CA LYS A 97 -2.08 23.44 -4.89
C LYS A 97 -3.59 23.23 -4.88
N LYS A 98 -4.29 23.61 -5.96
CA LYS A 98 -5.74 23.45 -6.03
C LYS A 98 -6.17 21.99 -6.05
N SER A 99 -5.39 21.12 -6.67
CA SER A 99 -5.63 19.68 -6.67
C SER A 99 -5.52 19.08 -5.28
N ILE A 100 -4.51 19.49 -4.48
CA ILE A 100 -4.37 19.04 -3.08
C ILE A 100 -5.54 19.58 -2.24
N LEU A 101 -5.91 20.85 -2.36
CA LEU A 101 -7.03 21.43 -1.62
C LEU A 101 -8.35 20.72 -1.90
N LEU A 102 -8.60 20.34 -3.17
CA LEU A 102 -9.80 19.56 -3.53
C LEU A 102 -9.74 18.14 -2.94
N ALA A 103 -8.56 17.51 -2.98
CA ALA A 103 -8.36 16.19 -2.36
C ALA A 103 -8.66 16.22 -0.87
N ASP A 104 -8.20 17.25 -0.16
CA ASP A 104 -8.45 17.44 1.28
C ASP A 104 -9.94 17.60 1.58
N VAL A 105 -10.65 18.41 0.77
CA VAL A 105 -12.11 18.60 0.91
C VAL A 105 -12.86 17.27 0.73
N LEU A 106 -12.50 16.49 -0.29
CA LEU A 106 -13.09 15.17 -0.52
C LEU A 106 -12.82 14.21 0.63
N PHE A 107 -11.59 14.24 1.16
CA PHE A 107 -11.19 13.39 2.28
C PHE A 107 -11.96 13.75 3.55
N VAL A 108 -12.06 15.04 3.90
CA VAL A 108 -12.83 15.51 5.07
C VAL A 108 -14.32 15.16 4.92
N ALA A 109 -14.90 15.40 3.76
CA ALA A 109 -16.29 15.04 3.48
C ALA A 109 -16.54 13.54 3.66
N GLY A 110 -15.65 12.70 3.11
CA GLY A 110 -15.72 11.25 3.27
C GLY A 110 -15.57 10.79 4.72
N ALA A 111 -14.64 11.38 5.48
CA ALA A 111 -14.46 11.08 6.91
C ALA A 111 -15.71 11.41 7.74
N ILE A 112 -16.34 12.56 7.49
CA ILE A 112 -17.60 12.96 8.15
C ILE A 112 -18.72 12.00 7.77
N LEU A 113 -18.88 11.65 6.48
CA LEU A 113 -19.88 10.70 6.02
C LEU A 113 -19.74 9.34 6.71
N MET A 114 -18.50 8.83 6.82
CA MET A 114 -18.25 7.56 7.50
C MET A 114 -18.53 7.65 9.00
N ALA A 115 -18.06 8.68 9.68
CA ALA A 115 -18.26 8.83 11.13
C ALA A 115 -19.73 8.96 11.51
N ALA A 116 -20.55 9.63 10.69
CA ALA A 116 -21.97 9.83 10.89
C ALA A 116 -22.85 8.70 10.35
N ALA A 117 -22.27 7.64 9.76
CA ALA A 117 -23.02 6.63 9.01
C ALA A 117 -24.01 5.84 9.88
N PRO A 118 -25.32 5.87 9.58
CA PRO A 118 -26.34 5.06 10.23
C PRO A 118 -26.48 3.66 9.60
N ALA A 119 -25.91 3.46 8.40
CA ALA A 119 -26.03 2.24 7.63
C ALA A 119 -24.76 1.97 6.79
N PRO A 120 -24.45 0.71 6.44
CA PRO A 120 -23.24 0.33 5.73
C PRO A 120 -23.05 1.01 4.37
N TRP A 121 -24.12 1.28 3.61
CA TRP A 121 -24.04 1.95 2.32
C TRP A 121 -23.45 3.37 2.42
N MET A 122 -23.67 4.06 3.54
CA MET A 122 -23.12 5.40 3.75
C MET A 122 -21.61 5.32 4.08
N ILE A 123 -21.17 4.25 4.74
CA ILE A 123 -19.73 3.96 4.92
C ILE A 123 -19.08 3.76 3.55
N ILE A 124 -19.69 2.95 2.67
CA ILE A 124 -19.19 2.70 1.30
C ILE A 124 -19.09 4.01 0.52
N LEU A 125 -20.11 4.86 0.59
CA LEU A 125 -20.08 6.17 -0.08
C LEU A 125 -18.94 7.04 0.47
N GLY A 126 -18.77 7.10 1.79
CA GLY A 126 -17.67 7.83 2.42
C GLY A 126 -16.30 7.27 2.02
N ARG A 127 -16.16 5.95 1.88
CA ARG A 127 -14.95 5.28 1.37
C ARG A 127 -14.61 5.72 -0.06
N ILE A 128 -15.60 5.86 -0.94
CA ILE A 128 -15.38 6.38 -2.31
C ILE A 128 -14.86 7.82 -2.26
N PHE A 129 -15.44 8.70 -1.42
CA PHE A 129 -14.98 10.09 -1.29
C PHE A 129 -13.55 10.17 -0.75
N VAL A 130 -13.25 9.43 0.32
CA VAL A 130 -11.89 9.34 0.86
C VAL A 130 -10.92 8.81 -0.20
N GLY A 131 -11.33 7.76 -0.93
CA GLY A 131 -10.54 7.18 -2.00
C GLY A 131 -10.23 8.20 -3.11
N LEU A 132 -11.23 8.95 -3.58
CA LEU A 132 -11.01 10.03 -4.56
C LEU A 132 -9.94 11.02 -4.06
N GLY A 133 -10.02 11.44 -2.80
CA GLY A 133 -9.03 12.32 -2.17
C GLY A 133 -7.64 11.69 -2.11
N VAL A 134 -7.55 10.43 -1.66
CA VAL A 134 -6.30 9.65 -1.60
C VAL A 134 -5.65 9.52 -2.98
N GLY A 135 -6.46 9.16 -4.00
CA GLY A 135 -5.95 8.99 -5.37
C GLY A 135 -5.39 10.29 -5.94
N MET A 136 -6.10 11.41 -5.77
CA MET A 136 -5.61 12.72 -6.18
C MET A 136 -4.33 13.12 -5.43
N ALA A 137 -4.30 12.95 -4.10
CA ALA A 137 -3.15 13.28 -3.28
C ALA A 137 -1.92 12.44 -3.62
N SER A 138 -2.10 11.14 -3.88
CA SER A 138 -1.00 10.21 -4.22
C SER A 138 -0.25 10.60 -5.49
N MET A 139 -0.93 11.20 -6.46
CA MET A 139 -0.32 11.71 -7.70
C MET A 139 0.24 13.12 -7.51
N THR A 140 -0.44 13.96 -6.75
CA THR A 140 -0.14 15.40 -6.68
C THR A 140 0.96 15.72 -5.67
N ALA A 141 0.97 15.08 -4.49
CA ALA A 141 1.90 15.42 -3.42
C ALA A 141 3.38 15.18 -3.81
N PRO A 142 3.79 14.01 -4.33
CA PRO A 142 5.17 13.81 -4.76
C PRO A 142 5.56 14.73 -5.92
N LEU A 143 4.62 15.03 -6.83
CA LEU A 143 4.84 15.95 -7.94
C LEU A 143 5.09 17.38 -7.44
N TYR A 144 4.23 17.89 -6.55
CA TYR A 144 4.38 19.22 -5.94
C TYR A 144 5.71 19.34 -5.17
N ILE A 145 6.05 18.33 -4.36
CA ILE A 145 7.32 18.28 -3.62
C ILE A 145 8.51 18.32 -4.61
N SER A 146 8.46 17.54 -5.68
CA SER A 146 9.56 17.47 -6.65
C SER A 146 9.75 18.78 -7.43
N GLU A 147 8.68 19.50 -7.74
CA GLU A 147 8.70 20.75 -8.50
C GLU A 147 9.07 21.97 -7.63
N ALA A 148 8.76 21.92 -6.34
CA ALA A 148 9.02 22.98 -5.38
C ALA A 148 10.28 22.73 -4.51
N SER A 149 11.14 21.80 -4.93
CA SER A 149 12.37 21.44 -4.20
C SER A 149 13.62 21.61 -5.04
N PRO A 150 14.73 22.11 -4.46
CA PRO A 150 16.02 22.17 -5.11
C PRO A 150 16.50 20.78 -5.58
N ALA A 151 17.17 20.73 -6.74
CA ALA A 151 17.64 19.49 -7.35
C ALA A 151 18.49 18.64 -6.38
N ARG A 152 19.32 19.28 -5.56
CA ARG A 152 20.24 18.64 -4.60
C ARG A 152 19.51 17.79 -3.53
N VAL A 153 18.32 18.18 -3.09
CA VAL A 153 17.57 17.54 -1.97
C VAL A 153 16.25 16.93 -2.42
N ARG A 154 15.89 17.06 -3.70
CA ARG A 154 14.61 16.63 -4.28
C ARG A 154 14.30 15.15 -3.99
N GLY A 155 15.26 14.27 -4.25
CA GLY A 155 15.08 12.82 -4.02
C GLY A 155 14.74 12.48 -2.57
N ALA A 156 15.47 13.07 -1.62
CA ALA A 156 15.23 12.86 -0.21
C ALA A 156 13.86 13.40 0.24
N LEU A 157 13.46 14.58 -0.25
CA LEU A 157 12.16 15.18 0.09
C LEU A 157 10.98 14.39 -0.51
N VAL A 158 11.10 13.89 -1.74
CA VAL A 158 10.09 13.00 -2.34
C VAL A 158 10.02 11.68 -1.58
N SER A 159 11.15 11.13 -1.13
CA SER A 159 11.19 9.91 -0.30
C SER A 159 10.49 10.10 1.05
N THR A 160 10.47 11.32 1.59
CA THR A 160 9.72 11.65 2.82
C THR A 160 8.22 11.36 2.66
N ASN A 161 7.65 11.56 1.45
CA ASN A 161 6.25 11.21 1.20
C ASN A 161 6.00 9.69 1.40
N GLY A 162 6.89 8.83 0.92
CA GLY A 162 6.80 7.39 1.15
C GLY A 162 6.90 7.01 2.64
N MET A 163 7.77 7.69 3.39
CA MET A 163 7.89 7.50 4.83
C MET A 163 6.62 7.96 5.57
N LEU A 164 5.98 9.04 5.12
CA LEU A 164 4.72 9.52 5.68
C LEU A 164 3.55 8.57 5.37
N ILE A 165 3.55 7.88 4.22
CA ILE A 165 2.56 6.82 3.93
C ILE A 165 2.65 5.69 4.96
N THR A 166 3.83 5.11 5.16
CA THR A 166 4.01 4.02 6.13
C THR A 166 3.83 4.48 7.57
N GLY A 167 4.28 5.70 7.90
CA GLY A 167 4.05 6.34 9.19
C GLY A 167 2.57 6.60 9.47
N GLY A 168 1.81 7.03 8.47
CA GLY A 168 0.35 7.22 8.53
C GLY A 168 -0.39 5.91 8.81
N ALA A 169 0.02 4.83 8.13
CA ALA A 169 -0.51 3.50 8.41
C ALA A 169 -0.23 3.08 9.86
N PHE A 170 0.98 3.23 10.33
CA PHE A 170 1.31 2.94 11.74
C PHE A 170 0.50 3.79 12.72
N LEU A 171 0.38 5.09 12.47
CA LEU A 171 -0.42 6.00 13.28
C LEU A 171 -1.89 5.57 13.36
N SER A 172 -2.47 5.13 12.25
CA SER A 172 -3.85 4.64 12.22
C SER A 172 -4.07 3.39 13.08
N TYR A 173 -3.12 2.47 13.12
CA TYR A 173 -3.17 1.32 14.02
C TYR A 173 -3.06 1.72 15.50
N VAL A 174 -2.23 2.72 15.83
CA VAL A 174 -2.15 3.29 17.18
C VAL A 174 -3.49 3.90 17.59
N ILE A 175 -4.10 4.68 16.69
CA ILE A 175 -5.42 5.30 16.92
C ILE A 175 -6.52 4.25 17.03
N ASN A 176 -6.53 3.23 16.16
CA ASN A 176 -7.44 2.11 16.27
C ASN A 176 -7.35 1.44 17.64
N TYR A 177 -6.14 1.17 18.12
CA TYR A 177 -5.94 0.57 19.44
C TYR A 177 -6.40 1.50 20.58
N ALA A 178 -6.11 2.79 20.49
CA ALA A 178 -6.50 3.78 21.50
C ALA A 178 -8.02 3.92 21.64
N PHE A 179 -8.76 3.82 20.53
CA PHE A 179 -10.22 3.95 20.54
C PHE A 179 -10.98 2.66 20.86
N THR A 180 -10.31 1.53 21.10
CA THR A 180 -10.96 0.24 21.39
C THR A 180 -11.94 0.28 22.58
N LYS A 181 -11.72 1.15 23.55
CA LYS A 181 -12.51 1.26 24.79
C LYS A 181 -13.52 2.41 24.79
N ILE A 182 -13.60 3.18 23.70
CA ILE A 182 -14.48 4.37 23.63
C ILE A 182 -15.79 3.99 22.96
N HIS A 183 -16.92 4.46 23.50
CA HIS A 183 -18.23 4.27 22.89
C HIS A 183 -18.28 4.89 21.49
N GLY A 184 -18.83 4.17 20.50
CA GLY A 184 -18.80 4.59 19.09
C GLY A 184 -17.45 4.37 18.40
N THR A 185 -16.65 3.45 18.88
CA THR A 185 -15.28 3.04 18.52
C THR A 185 -14.88 3.32 17.08
N TRP A 186 -15.52 2.66 16.10
CA TRP A 186 -15.18 2.77 14.69
C TRP A 186 -15.52 4.15 14.09
N ARG A 187 -16.53 4.85 14.64
CA ARG A 187 -16.90 6.19 14.19
C ARG A 187 -15.78 7.19 14.46
N TRP A 188 -15.18 7.10 15.64
CA TRP A 188 -14.01 7.92 16.00
C TRP A 188 -12.78 7.54 15.21
N MET A 189 -12.52 6.24 14.99
CA MET A 189 -11.40 5.79 14.17
C MET A 189 -11.45 6.40 12.77
N LEU A 190 -12.60 6.34 12.10
CA LEU A 190 -12.81 6.89 10.76
C LEU A 190 -12.92 8.42 10.74
N GLY A 191 -13.55 9.02 11.77
CA GLY A 191 -13.75 10.47 11.84
C GLY A 191 -12.47 11.27 12.08
N VAL A 192 -11.59 10.77 12.95
CA VAL A 192 -10.28 11.41 13.24
C VAL A 192 -9.40 11.52 12.00
N ALA A 193 -9.61 10.68 10.98
CA ALA A 193 -8.95 10.79 9.68
C ALA A 193 -9.14 12.18 9.02
N GLY A 194 -10.25 12.84 9.27
CA GLY A 194 -10.51 14.19 8.76
C GLY A 194 -9.62 15.28 9.37
N LEU A 195 -9.05 15.06 10.56
CA LEU A 195 -8.24 16.07 11.25
C LEU A 195 -6.92 16.38 10.50
N PRO A 196 -6.07 15.41 10.14
CA PRO A 196 -4.88 15.71 9.36
C PRO A 196 -5.22 16.28 7.97
N ALA A 197 -6.33 15.91 7.33
CA ALA A 197 -6.77 16.51 6.08
C ALA A 197 -7.15 17.99 6.25
N LEU A 198 -7.84 18.33 7.32
CA LEU A 198 -8.15 19.74 7.63
C LEU A 198 -6.88 20.54 7.92
N ILE A 199 -5.92 19.95 8.65
CA ILE A 199 -4.62 20.58 8.91
C ILE A 199 -3.89 20.82 7.57
N GLN A 200 -3.85 19.83 6.69
CA GLN A 200 -3.24 19.98 5.37
C GLN A 200 -3.90 21.07 4.56
N PHE A 201 -5.23 21.10 4.51
CA PHE A 201 -6.00 22.12 3.82
C PHE A 201 -5.60 23.53 4.28
N LEU A 202 -5.57 23.77 5.60
CA LEU A 202 -5.19 25.06 6.17
C LEU A 202 -3.74 25.43 5.84
N LEU A 203 -2.79 24.49 5.96
CA LEU A 203 -1.39 24.73 5.62
C LEU A 203 -1.21 25.02 4.12
N MET A 204 -1.91 24.32 3.25
CA MET A 204 -1.85 24.53 1.81
C MET A 204 -2.42 25.88 1.36
N LEU A 205 -3.32 26.49 2.10
CA LEU A 205 -3.78 27.86 1.80
C LEU A 205 -2.63 28.87 1.82
N TRP A 206 -1.65 28.68 2.70
CA TRP A 206 -0.51 29.59 2.88
C TRP A 206 0.67 29.29 1.95
N LEU A 207 0.70 28.11 1.33
CA LEU A 207 1.75 27.71 0.42
C LEU A 207 1.50 28.22 -1.00
N PRO A 208 2.56 28.54 -1.78
CA PRO A 208 2.42 28.96 -3.17
C PRO A 208 2.06 27.81 -4.09
N GLU A 209 1.72 28.11 -5.33
CA GLU A 209 1.60 27.14 -6.40
C GLU A 209 2.99 26.70 -6.89
N SER A 210 3.06 25.57 -7.61
CA SER A 210 4.31 25.08 -8.21
C SER A 210 4.94 26.11 -9.16
N PRO A 211 6.25 26.42 -9.01
CA PRO A 211 6.93 27.37 -9.92
C PRO A 211 6.94 26.85 -11.36
N ARG A 212 7.01 25.53 -11.58
CA ARG A 212 6.95 24.91 -12.91
C ARG A 212 5.59 25.11 -13.58
N TRP A 213 4.51 24.93 -12.84
CA TRP A 213 3.15 25.15 -13.35
C TRP A 213 2.89 26.63 -13.63
N LEU A 214 3.30 27.53 -12.72
CA LEU A 214 3.17 28.98 -12.91
C LEU A 214 3.89 29.45 -14.18
N TYR A 215 5.09 28.93 -14.46
CA TYR A 215 5.84 29.26 -15.65
C TYR A 215 5.16 28.73 -16.92
N ARG A 216 4.59 27.51 -16.87
CA ARG A 216 3.80 26.90 -17.99
C ARG A 216 2.57 27.73 -18.35
N GLU A 217 1.93 28.35 -17.34
CA GLU A 217 0.77 29.25 -17.48
C GLU A 217 1.16 30.71 -17.80
N ASN A 218 2.40 30.96 -18.18
CA ASN A 218 2.96 32.30 -18.49
C ASN A 218 2.95 33.29 -17.31
N LYS A 219 2.83 32.84 -16.06
CA LYS A 219 2.92 33.64 -14.83
C LYS A 219 4.36 33.71 -14.32
N THR A 220 5.24 34.25 -15.16
CA THR A 220 6.70 34.23 -14.92
C THR A 220 7.12 34.98 -13.66
N ASP A 221 6.45 36.10 -13.34
CA ASP A 221 6.79 36.92 -12.18
C ASP A 221 6.41 36.23 -10.86
N GLU A 222 5.27 35.51 -10.84
CA GLU A 222 4.85 34.71 -9.70
C GLU A 222 5.79 33.52 -9.52
N ALA A 223 6.19 32.85 -10.60
CA ALA A 223 7.13 31.74 -10.57
C ALA A 223 8.48 32.18 -9.99
N ARG A 224 9.00 33.35 -10.42
CA ARG A 224 10.24 33.92 -9.89
C ARG A 224 10.16 34.18 -8.39
N LYS A 225 9.08 34.82 -7.92
CA LYS A 225 8.86 35.09 -6.47
C LYS A 225 8.83 33.80 -5.62
N VAL A 226 8.34 32.70 -6.19
CA VAL A 226 8.35 31.40 -5.51
C VAL A 226 9.77 30.85 -5.46
N MET A 227 10.52 30.94 -6.57
CA MET A 227 11.90 30.48 -6.64
C MET A 227 12.84 31.26 -5.69
N GLU A 228 12.64 32.56 -5.52
CA GLU A 228 13.34 33.39 -4.53
C GLU A 228 13.16 32.92 -3.08
N LYS A 229 12.07 32.19 -2.78
CA LYS A 229 11.84 31.58 -1.46
C LYS A 229 12.49 30.21 -1.30
N ILE A 230 12.78 29.55 -2.42
CA ILE A 230 13.30 28.18 -2.49
C ILE A 230 14.83 28.17 -2.62
N TYR A 231 15.38 29.08 -3.44
CA TYR A 231 16.80 29.15 -3.76
C TYR A 231 17.48 30.35 -3.13
N PRO A 232 18.78 30.29 -2.83
CA PRO A 232 19.58 31.47 -2.48
C PRO A 232 19.56 32.48 -3.62
N ALA A 233 19.70 33.79 -3.28
CA ALA A 233 19.55 34.88 -4.23
C ALA A 233 20.55 34.81 -5.42
N ASP A 234 21.71 34.23 -5.20
CA ASP A 234 22.77 34.03 -6.21
C ASP A 234 22.48 32.91 -7.21
N GLU A 235 21.66 31.92 -6.84
CA GLU A 235 21.30 30.78 -7.70
C GLU A 235 19.97 31.00 -8.48
N VAL A 236 19.12 31.96 -8.08
CA VAL A 236 17.76 32.13 -8.64
C VAL A 236 17.75 32.35 -10.14
N ASP A 237 18.62 33.21 -10.68
CA ASP A 237 18.62 33.56 -12.09
C ASP A 237 19.06 32.38 -12.99
N GLU A 238 19.99 31.55 -12.52
CA GLU A 238 20.42 30.33 -13.22
C GLU A 238 19.32 29.29 -13.23
N GLU A 239 18.66 29.08 -12.09
CA GLU A 239 17.58 28.10 -11.95
C GLU A 239 16.32 28.53 -12.73
N VAL A 240 16.00 29.82 -12.81
CA VAL A 240 14.91 30.33 -13.66
C VAL A 240 15.22 30.08 -15.14
N LYS A 241 16.48 30.27 -15.59
CA LYS A 241 16.89 29.97 -16.97
C LYS A 241 16.81 28.46 -17.26
N ALA A 242 17.25 27.61 -16.33
CA ALA A 242 17.17 26.16 -16.45
C ALA A 242 15.71 25.69 -16.51
N LEU A 243 14.82 26.25 -15.67
CA LEU A 243 13.40 25.96 -15.69
C LEU A 243 12.76 26.33 -17.02
N LYS A 244 13.08 27.53 -17.54
CA LYS A 244 12.62 28.01 -18.85
C LYS A 244 13.02 27.05 -19.98
N ALA A 245 14.30 26.71 -20.07
CA ALA A 245 14.83 25.80 -21.08
C ALA A 245 14.16 24.41 -21.00
N SER A 246 13.94 23.90 -19.78
CA SER A 246 13.25 22.63 -19.55
C SER A 246 11.82 22.63 -20.07
N ILE A 247 11.05 23.70 -19.82
CA ILE A 247 9.64 23.82 -20.23
C ILE A 247 9.53 24.03 -21.75
N GLU A 248 10.42 24.82 -22.35
CA GLU A 248 10.46 25.02 -23.80
C GLU A 248 10.81 23.72 -24.54
N ALA A 249 11.74 22.94 -24.02
CA ALA A 249 12.06 21.61 -24.55
C ALA A 249 10.88 20.64 -24.43
N GLU A 250 10.15 20.67 -23.32
CA GLU A 250 8.94 19.86 -23.11
C GLU A 250 7.82 20.24 -24.09
N LYS A 251 7.53 21.54 -24.25
CA LYS A 251 6.53 22.03 -25.20
C LYS A 251 6.87 21.67 -26.67
N ALA A 252 8.15 21.75 -27.05
CA ALA A 252 8.61 21.35 -28.38
C ALA A 252 8.42 19.84 -28.63
N GLN A 253 8.59 19.01 -27.59
CA GLN A 253 8.37 17.57 -27.69
C GLN A 253 6.89 17.19 -27.69
N GLU A 254 6.04 17.87 -26.91
CA GLU A 254 4.60 17.63 -26.87
C GLU A 254 3.93 17.90 -28.22
N GLY A 255 4.32 18.94 -28.94
CA GLY A 255 3.80 19.28 -30.27
C GLY A 255 3.97 18.20 -31.33
N SER A 256 4.89 17.26 -31.13
CA SER A 256 5.21 16.19 -32.09
C SER A 256 4.33 14.93 -31.99
N ILE A 257 3.49 14.76 -30.95
CA ILE A 257 2.78 13.48 -30.68
C ILE A 257 1.26 13.56 -30.97
N GLY A 258 0.71 14.74 -31.24
CA GLY A 258 -0.75 14.95 -31.41
C GLY A 258 -1.49 15.11 -30.08
N GLU A 259 -2.62 15.82 -30.10
CA GLU A 259 -3.32 16.28 -28.87
C GLU A 259 -4.20 15.22 -28.20
N ASN A 260 -4.62 14.17 -28.90
CA ASN A 260 -5.57 13.19 -28.38
C ASN A 260 -4.89 12.08 -27.57
N PHE A 261 -5.42 11.82 -26.36
CA PHE A 261 -4.96 10.75 -25.45
C PHE A 261 -4.89 9.37 -26.15
N PHE A 262 -5.91 9.00 -26.93
CA PHE A 262 -5.93 7.72 -27.66
C PHE A 262 -4.83 7.62 -28.73
N THR A 263 -4.51 8.74 -29.40
CA THR A 263 -3.41 8.78 -30.38
C THR A 263 -2.06 8.63 -29.71
N LYS A 264 -1.87 9.27 -28.56
CA LYS A 264 -0.68 9.13 -27.73
C LYS A 264 -0.52 7.69 -27.22
N LEU A 265 -1.59 7.05 -26.75
CA LEU A 265 -1.59 5.67 -26.29
C LEU A 265 -1.27 4.68 -27.41
N LYS A 266 -1.88 4.87 -28.60
CA LYS A 266 -1.59 4.06 -29.79
C LYS A 266 -0.14 4.23 -30.25
N GLY A 267 0.39 5.45 -30.24
CA GLY A 267 1.79 5.76 -30.51
C GLY A 267 2.76 5.10 -29.52
N ALA A 268 2.42 5.13 -28.23
CA ALA A 268 3.19 4.46 -27.19
C ALA A 268 3.22 2.94 -27.41
N TRP A 269 2.10 2.31 -27.74
CA TRP A 269 2.02 0.87 -28.00
C TRP A 269 2.76 0.44 -29.28
N SER A 270 2.80 1.29 -30.30
CA SER A 270 3.50 1.03 -31.55
C SER A 270 5.01 1.08 -31.42
N ASN A 271 5.54 1.83 -30.45
CA ASN A 271 6.97 1.94 -30.23
C ASN A 271 7.47 0.73 -29.41
N VAL A 272 8.45 -0.01 -29.95
CA VAL A 272 9.01 -1.22 -29.34
C VAL A 272 9.61 -0.94 -27.96
N ILE A 273 10.35 0.18 -27.82
CA ILE A 273 11.00 0.57 -26.55
C ILE A 273 9.94 0.81 -25.48
N VAL A 274 8.92 1.61 -25.81
CA VAL A 274 7.84 1.95 -24.87
C VAL A 274 7.01 0.73 -24.53
N ARG A 275 6.71 -0.13 -25.49
CA ARG A 275 5.97 -1.39 -25.26
C ARG A 275 6.72 -2.34 -24.31
N ARG A 276 8.04 -2.50 -24.48
CA ARG A 276 8.86 -3.30 -23.57
C ARG A 276 8.96 -2.67 -22.17
N GLY A 277 9.08 -1.33 -22.12
CA GLY A 277 8.99 -0.59 -20.87
C GLY A 277 7.63 -0.78 -20.16
N LEU A 278 6.51 -0.77 -20.91
CA LEU A 278 5.17 -1.03 -20.38
C LEU A 278 5.06 -2.45 -19.82
N TYR A 279 5.58 -3.46 -20.51
CA TYR A 279 5.60 -4.82 -19.98
C TYR A 279 6.34 -4.90 -18.65
N ALA A 280 7.51 -4.29 -18.54
CA ALA A 280 8.27 -4.27 -17.30
C ALA A 280 7.54 -3.47 -16.19
N GLY A 281 7.10 -2.24 -16.48
CA GLY A 281 6.42 -1.37 -15.51
C GLY A 281 5.09 -1.96 -15.01
N ILE A 282 4.25 -2.48 -15.89
CA ILE A 282 2.99 -3.14 -15.50
C ILE A 282 3.29 -4.41 -14.68
N THR A 283 4.27 -5.22 -15.10
CA THR A 283 4.64 -6.43 -14.38
C THR A 283 5.03 -6.16 -12.93
N VAL A 284 5.88 -5.16 -12.66
CA VAL A 284 6.31 -4.87 -11.30
C VAL A 284 5.17 -4.31 -10.45
N GLN A 285 4.28 -3.51 -11.03
CA GLN A 285 3.13 -2.92 -10.36
C GLN A 285 2.05 -3.96 -10.03
N VAL A 286 1.77 -4.87 -10.96
CA VAL A 286 0.83 -5.98 -10.76
C VAL A 286 1.39 -6.98 -9.74
N ALA A 287 2.66 -7.40 -9.90
CA ALA A 287 3.31 -8.31 -8.97
C ALA A 287 3.31 -7.75 -7.54
N GLN A 288 3.53 -6.44 -7.37
CA GLN A 288 3.48 -5.77 -6.06
C GLN A 288 2.15 -6.01 -5.33
N GLN A 289 1.04 -6.04 -6.03
CA GLN A 289 -0.29 -6.22 -5.44
C GLN A 289 -0.61 -7.71 -5.22
N PHE A 290 -0.29 -8.56 -6.20
CA PHE A 290 -0.60 -9.99 -6.13
C PHE A 290 0.27 -10.78 -5.14
N VAL A 291 1.33 -10.19 -4.57
CA VAL A 291 2.01 -10.78 -3.40
C VAL A 291 1.16 -10.68 -2.11
N GLY A 292 0.08 -9.88 -2.11
CA GLY A 292 -0.89 -9.82 -1.03
C GLY A 292 -0.58 -8.81 0.08
N ILE A 293 0.32 -7.85 -0.13
CA ILE A 293 0.70 -6.90 0.93
C ILE A 293 -0.48 -6.05 1.41
N ASN A 294 -1.26 -5.51 0.49
CA ASN A 294 -2.40 -4.67 0.86
C ASN A 294 -3.49 -5.48 1.56
N THR A 295 -3.67 -6.75 1.20
CA THR A 295 -4.52 -7.69 1.94
C THR A 295 -4.06 -7.82 3.39
N VAL A 296 -2.75 -8.03 3.60
CA VAL A 296 -2.17 -8.11 4.95
C VAL A 296 -2.40 -6.81 5.70
N MET A 297 -2.23 -5.65 5.07
CA MET A 297 -2.44 -4.35 5.72
C MET A 297 -3.92 -4.07 6.02
N TYR A 298 -4.84 -4.33 5.10
CA TYR A 298 -6.27 -4.08 5.31
C TYR A 298 -6.92 -5.05 6.28
N TYR A 299 -6.48 -6.30 6.30
CA TYR A 299 -7.08 -7.37 7.10
C TYR A 299 -6.16 -7.90 8.21
N SER A 300 -5.09 -7.17 8.58
CA SER A 300 -4.11 -7.63 9.59
C SER A 300 -4.76 -8.13 10.89
N PRO A 301 -5.67 -7.39 11.56
CA PRO A 301 -6.30 -7.89 12.78
C PRO A 301 -7.19 -9.11 12.52
N THR A 302 -7.85 -9.16 11.38
CA THR A 302 -8.67 -10.32 10.97
C THR A 302 -7.79 -11.55 10.72
N ILE A 303 -6.62 -11.39 10.10
CA ILE A 303 -5.65 -12.48 9.89
C ILE A 303 -5.10 -12.98 11.23
N VAL A 304 -4.86 -12.08 12.18
CA VAL A 304 -4.49 -12.44 13.56
C VAL A 304 -5.61 -13.22 14.25
N GLN A 305 -6.88 -12.86 14.03
CA GLN A 305 -8.01 -13.65 14.53
C GLN A 305 -8.05 -15.05 13.90
N PHE A 306 -7.74 -15.20 12.60
CA PHE A 306 -7.61 -16.52 11.95
C PHE A 306 -6.50 -17.37 12.57
N ALA A 307 -5.45 -16.74 13.10
CA ALA A 307 -4.35 -17.42 13.81
C ALA A 307 -4.73 -17.89 15.23
N GLY A 308 -5.97 -17.61 15.69
CA GLY A 308 -6.51 -18.11 16.94
C GLY A 308 -6.56 -17.10 18.09
N PHE A 309 -6.47 -15.80 17.80
CA PHE A 309 -6.66 -14.74 18.80
C PHE A 309 -8.10 -14.22 18.72
N ALA A 310 -8.91 -14.53 19.73
CA ALA A 310 -10.33 -14.21 19.75
C ALA A 310 -10.65 -12.72 20.00
N SER A 311 -9.81 -12.02 20.78
CA SER A 311 -10.07 -10.65 21.20
C SER A 311 -9.70 -9.62 20.11
N ASN A 312 -10.64 -8.69 19.80
CA ASN A 312 -10.38 -7.58 18.88
C ASN A 312 -9.22 -6.70 19.35
N SER A 313 -9.12 -6.41 20.66
CA SER A 313 -8.04 -5.58 21.21
C SER A 313 -6.67 -6.26 21.10
N THR A 314 -6.59 -7.56 21.35
CA THR A 314 -5.34 -8.34 21.18
C THR A 314 -4.94 -8.41 19.70
N ALA A 315 -5.89 -8.63 18.80
CA ALA A 315 -5.62 -8.65 17.37
C ALA A 315 -5.09 -7.30 16.87
N LEU A 316 -5.65 -6.18 17.35
CA LEU A 316 -5.16 -4.84 17.03
C LEU A 316 -3.76 -4.57 17.62
N ALA A 317 -3.52 -4.97 18.88
CA ALA A 317 -2.20 -4.82 19.50
C ALA A 317 -1.10 -5.59 18.75
N LEU A 318 -1.37 -6.81 18.31
CA LEU A 318 -0.44 -7.59 17.52
C LEU A 318 -0.24 -7.00 16.11
N SER A 319 -1.28 -6.40 15.54
CA SER A 319 -1.19 -5.71 14.25
C SER A 319 -0.38 -4.41 14.30
N LEU A 320 -0.19 -3.78 15.47
CA LEU A 320 0.76 -2.69 15.65
C LEU A 320 2.19 -3.13 15.35
N ILE A 321 2.56 -4.37 15.71
CA ILE A 321 3.89 -4.92 15.44
C ILE A 321 4.11 -5.02 13.92
N THR A 322 3.14 -5.55 13.18
CA THR A 322 3.23 -5.70 11.72
C THR A 322 3.37 -4.35 11.03
N SER A 323 2.58 -3.35 11.44
CA SER A 323 2.66 -2.00 10.87
C SER A 323 3.96 -1.28 11.27
N GLY A 324 4.44 -1.45 12.50
CA GLY A 324 5.74 -0.93 12.93
C GLY A 324 6.91 -1.53 12.14
N LEU A 325 6.88 -2.83 11.88
CA LEU A 325 7.87 -3.50 11.03
C LEU A 325 7.84 -2.98 9.58
N ASN A 326 6.68 -2.59 9.07
CA ASN A 326 6.57 -1.98 7.75
C ASN A 326 7.29 -0.61 7.68
N VAL A 327 7.16 0.22 8.73
CA VAL A 327 7.91 1.49 8.82
C VAL A 327 9.42 1.23 8.83
N VAL A 328 9.88 0.32 9.69
CA VAL A 328 11.31 -0.05 9.77
C VAL A 328 11.81 -0.59 8.43
N GLY A 329 11.03 -1.48 7.80
CA GLY A 329 11.35 -2.03 6.48
C GLY A 329 11.45 -0.97 5.39
N THR A 330 10.59 0.06 5.42
CA THR A 330 10.65 1.19 4.48
C THR A 330 11.91 2.02 4.67
N ILE A 331 12.32 2.28 5.92
CA ILE A 331 13.59 2.98 6.22
C ILE A 331 14.77 2.16 5.69
N ILE A 332 14.78 0.85 5.94
CA ILE A 332 15.80 -0.05 5.42
C ILE A 332 15.82 -0.01 3.88
N SER A 333 14.65 -0.03 3.23
CA SER A 333 14.55 0.06 1.78
C SER A 333 15.21 1.31 1.21
N MET A 334 14.97 2.48 1.81
CA MET A 334 15.57 3.75 1.37
C MET A 334 17.11 3.71 1.42
N LEU A 335 17.69 2.99 2.39
CA LEU A 335 19.13 2.88 2.54
C LEU A 335 19.77 1.88 1.56
N PHE A 336 19.01 0.86 1.13
CA PHE A 336 19.57 -0.26 0.38
C PHE A 336 19.24 -0.25 -1.12
N VAL A 337 18.15 0.41 -1.55
CA VAL A 337 17.68 0.39 -2.94
C VAL A 337 18.72 0.92 -3.94
N ASP A 338 19.44 1.97 -3.56
CA ASP A 338 20.48 2.56 -4.40
C ASP A 338 21.83 1.80 -4.33
N ARG A 339 22.05 1.04 -3.25
CA ARG A 339 23.29 0.27 -3.07
C ARG A 339 23.27 -1.07 -3.82
N TYR A 340 22.15 -1.80 -3.76
CA TYR A 340 22.07 -3.16 -4.29
C TYR A 340 21.43 -3.26 -5.68
N GLY A 341 20.71 -2.24 -6.12
CA GLY A 341 19.98 -2.22 -7.39
C GLY A 341 18.54 -2.68 -7.25
N ARG A 342 17.69 -2.16 -8.14
CA ARG A 342 16.23 -2.31 -8.07
C ARG A 342 15.81 -3.77 -8.32
N ARG A 343 16.32 -4.34 -9.42
CA ARG A 343 15.97 -5.71 -9.84
C ARG A 343 16.45 -6.76 -8.84
N ARG A 344 17.69 -6.63 -8.35
CA ARG A 344 18.23 -7.59 -7.36
C ARG A 344 17.42 -7.60 -6.07
N LEU A 345 17.07 -6.41 -5.55
CA LEU A 345 16.27 -6.30 -4.35
C LEU A 345 14.88 -6.90 -4.53
N MET A 346 14.22 -6.67 -5.69
CA MET A 346 12.93 -7.28 -5.98
C MET A 346 13.02 -8.80 -6.00
N ILE A 347 14.02 -9.39 -6.67
CA ILE A 347 14.20 -10.84 -6.75
C ILE A 347 14.42 -11.45 -5.34
N VAL A 348 15.34 -10.87 -4.54
CA VAL A 348 15.60 -11.35 -3.17
C VAL A 348 14.36 -11.23 -2.30
N SER A 349 13.64 -10.11 -2.40
CA SER A 349 12.38 -9.87 -1.71
C SER A 349 11.32 -10.93 -2.07
N MET A 350 11.18 -11.24 -3.36
CA MET A 350 10.23 -12.25 -3.84
C MET A 350 10.53 -13.65 -3.30
N PHE A 351 11.79 -14.05 -3.20
CA PHE A 351 12.17 -15.33 -2.56
C PHE A 351 11.76 -15.35 -1.10
N GLY A 352 12.03 -14.28 -0.34
CA GLY A 352 11.61 -14.16 1.06
C GLY A 352 10.09 -14.20 1.23
N ILE A 353 9.36 -13.47 0.38
CA ILE A 353 7.88 -13.45 0.34
C ILE A 353 7.32 -14.85 0.10
N ILE A 354 7.79 -15.54 -0.95
CA ILE A 354 7.31 -16.89 -1.31
C ILE A 354 7.56 -17.86 -0.14
N ALA A 355 8.77 -17.83 0.43
CA ALA A 355 9.09 -18.69 1.57
C ALA A 355 8.15 -18.43 2.76
N CYS A 356 7.93 -17.15 3.12
CA CYS A 356 7.03 -16.78 4.21
C CYS A 356 5.58 -17.21 3.94
N LEU A 357 5.06 -17.01 2.73
CA LEU A 357 3.69 -17.37 2.35
C LEU A 357 3.47 -18.88 2.36
N VAL A 358 4.44 -19.67 1.89
CA VAL A 358 4.38 -21.15 1.95
C VAL A 358 4.37 -21.62 3.40
N VAL A 359 5.26 -21.08 4.26
CA VAL A 359 5.30 -21.46 5.67
C VAL A 359 4.02 -21.01 6.39
N LEU A 360 3.48 -19.80 6.10
CA LEU A 360 2.19 -19.33 6.63
C LEU A 360 1.05 -20.27 6.23
N SER A 361 1.03 -20.73 4.97
CA SER A 361 0.04 -21.71 4.51
C SER A 361 0.13 -23.01 5.31
N LEU A 362 1.33 -23.55 5.52
CA LEU A 362 1.54 -24.76 6.32
C LEU A 362 1.09 -24.56 7.78
N MET A 363 1.41 -23.40 8.39
CA MET A 363 0.98 -23.12 9.77
C MET A 363 -0.53 -23.02 9.90
N PHE A 364 -1.23 -22.41 8.93
CA PHE A 364 -2.69 -22.39 8.93
C PHE A 364 -3.31 -23.77 8.66
N PHE A 365 -2.66 -24.60 7.86
CA PHE A 365 -3.09 -25.98 7.63
C PHE A 365 -2.97 -26.80 8.93
N GLU A 366 -1.84 -26.71 9.64
CA GLU A 366 -1.64 -27.37 10.93
C GLU A 366 -2.61 -26.86 11.99
N ALA A 367 -2.85 -25.54 12.05
CA ALA A 367 -3.83 -24.97 12.97
C ALA A 367 -5.26 -25.48 12.70
N ALA A 368 -5.62 -25.68 11.44
CA ALA A 368 -6.94 -26.20 11.07
C ALA A 368 -7.07 -27.70 11.36
N SER A 369 -6.01 -28.50 11.11
CA SER A 369 -6.02 -29.95 11.33
C SER A 369 -6.06 -30.32 12.82
N HIS A 370 -5.42 -29.51 13.67
CA HIS A 370 -5.38 -29.69 15.13
C HIS A 370 -6.39 -28.81 15.88
N ALA A 371 -7.40 -28.28 15.21
CA ALA A 371 -8.46 -27.49 15.84
C ALA A 371 -9.24 -28.34 16.88
N PRO A 372 -9.60 -27.77 18.05
CA PRO A 372 -10.34 -28.48 19.10
C PRO A 372 -11.63 -29.09 18.57
N ARG A 373 -11.96 -30.30 19.02
CA ARG A 373 -13.22 -30.96 18.68
C ARG A 373 -14.41 -30.28 19.32
N VAL A 374 -15.57 -30.44 18.71
CA VAL A 374 -16.83 -30.04 19.33
C VAL A 374 -17.30 -31.17 20.25
N SER A 375 -17.60 -30.84 21.51
CA SER A 375 -18.21 -31.77 22.47
C SER A 375 -19.73 -31.64 22.46
N HIS A 376 -20.40 -32.77 22.33
CA HIS A 376 -21.87 -32.81 22.40
C HIS A 376 -22.38 -32.37 23.77
N SER A 377 -21.77 -32.89 24.86
CA SER A 377 -22.16 -32.54 26.22
C SER A 377 -21.97 -31.04 26.52
N GLU A 378 -20.83 -30.47 26.12
CA GLU A 378 -20.55 -29.04 26.30
C GLU A 378 -21.55 -28.16 25.51
N SER A 379 -21.91 -28.54 24.28
CA SER A 379 -22.85 -27.79 23.45
C SER A 379 -24.26 -27.79 24.02
N PHE A 380 -24.72 -28.92 24.53
CA PHE A 380 -26.08 -29.05 25.09
C PHE A 380 -26.21 -28.50 26.54
N ASN A 381 -25.11 -28.36 27.28
CA ASN A 381 -25.09 -27.67 28.58
C ASN A 381 -25.54 -26.20 28.51
N PHE A 382 -25.35 -25.55 27.34
CA PHE A 382 -25.84 -24.18 27.09
C PHE A 382 -27.31 -24.09 26.71
N ASN A 383 -28.04 -25.16 26.50
CA ASN A 383 -29.37 -25.36 25.97
C ASN A 383 -29.41 -25.78 24.51
N VAL A 384 -30.38 -26.62 24.18
CA VAL A 384 -30.59 -27.12 22.80
C VAL A 384 -30.83 -25.96 21.83
N ASN A 385 -31.60 -24.95 22.23
CA ASN A 385 -31.92 -23.76 21.43
C ASN A 385 -30.69 -22.85 21.19
N SER A 386 -29.67 -22.95 22.04
CA SER A 386 -28.43 -22.19 21.92
C SER A 386 -27.37 -22.90 21.08
N THR A 387 -27.59 -24.17 20.74
CA THR A 387 -26.65 -24.97 19.94
C THR A 387 -26.76 -24.61 18.44
N CYS A 388 -25.65 -24.58 17.71
CA CYS A 388 -25.65 -24.31 16.28
C CYS A 388 -26.54 -25.32 15.52
N PRO A 389 -27.54 -24.87 14.74
CA PRO A 389 -28.47 -25.78 14.03
C PRO A 389 -27.76 -26.77 13.11
N GLY A 390 -26.67 -26.36 12.45
CA GLY A 390 -25.87 -27.24 11.61
C GLY A 390 -25.22 -28.40 12.38
N PHE A 391 -24.83 -28.16 13.64
CA PHE A 391 -24.29 -29.21 14.50
C PHE A 391 -25.37 -30.17 14.99
N VAL A 392 -26.57 -29.65 15.34
CA VAL A 392 -27.72 -30.50 15.77
C VAL A 392 -28.19 -31.42 14.65
N GLN A 393 -28.16 -30.94 13.40
CA GLN A 393 -28.61 -31.70 12.21
C GLN A 393 -27.49 -32.54 11.58
N ALA A 394 -26.29 -32.54 12.13
CA ALA A 394 -25.14 -33.21 11.56
C ALA A 394 -25.32 -34.74 11.62
N SER A 395 -25.08 -35.43 10.50
CA SER A 395 -25.10 -36.88 10.43
C SER A 395 -24.01 -37.55 11.26
N ASN A 396 -22.89 -36.87 11.48
CA ASN A 396 -21.77 -37.35 12.31
C ASN A 396 -21.19 -36.22 13.18
N PRO A 397 -21.85 -35.86 14.32
CA PRO A 397 -21.37 -34.78 15.22
C PRO A 397 -19.98 -35.05 15.81
N ALA A 398 -19.58 -36.32 15.96
CA ALA A 398 -18.28 -36.69 16.54
C ALA A 398 -17.08 -36.31 15.67
N SER A 399 -17.28 -36.06 14.38
CA SER A 399 -16.25 -35.62 13.45
C SER A 399 -16.06 -34.10 13.45
N TRP A 400 -16.94 -33.35 14.14
CA TRP A 400 -16.90 -31.90 14.12
C TRP A 400 -15.78 -31.35 15.01
N ASN A 401 -15.10 -30.38 14.48
CA ASN A 401 -14.13 -29.56 15.19
C ASN A 401 -14.57 -28.08 15.16
N CYS A 402 -13.84 -27.21 15.84
CA CYS A 402 -14.07 -25.78 15.84
C CYS A 402 -14.21 -25.20 14.42
N MET A 403 -13.33 -25.58 13.48
CA MET A 403 -13.36 -25.07 12.11
C MET A 403 -14.64 -25.48 11.37
N THR A 404 -15.11 -26.71 11.57
CA THR A 404 -16.37 -27.20 11.00
C THR A 404 -17.56 -26.44 11.58
N CYS A 405 -17.53 -26.16 12.88
CA CYS A 405 -18.54 -25.34 13.56
C CYS A 405 -18.66 -23.94 12.95
N LEU A 406 -17.51 -23.23 12.80
CA LEU A 406 -17.48 -21.87 12.24
C LEU A 406 -17.87 -21.83 10.74
N LYS A 407 -17.58 -22.88 9.98
CA LYS A 407 -17.95 -22.99 8.56
C LYS A 407 -19.42 -23.36 8.34
N ALA A 408 -20.08 -23.97 9.31
CA ALA A 408 -21.46 -24.47 9.16
C ALA A 408 -22.46 -23.33 8.89
N SER A 409 -22.28 -22.19 9.51
CA SER A 409 -23.09 -20.98 9.28
C SER A 409 -22.36 -19.74 9.83
N PRO A 410 -22.50 -18.55 9.20
CA PRO A 410 -22.06 -17.28 9.77
C PRO A 410 -22.68 -16.95 11.13
N LYS A 411 -23.78 -17.65 11.49
CA LYS A 411 -24.48 -17.51 12.77
C LYS A 411 -23.98 -18.49 13.83
N CYS A 412 -22.95 -19.30 13.57
CA CYS A 412 -22.38 -20.22 14.52
C CYS A 412 -21.03 -19.71 15.04
N ALA A 413 -20.76 -20.00 16.31
CA ALA A 413 -19.53 -19.63 17.00
C ALA A 413 -19.05 -20.79 17.89
N PHE A 414 -17.78 -20.77 18.25
CA PHE A 414 -17.19 -21.78 19.12
C PHE A 414 -16.86 -21.17 20.49
N CYS A 415 -17.45 -21.73 21.55
CA CYS A 415 -17.11 -21.41 22.93
C CYS A 415 -16.10 -22.46 23.44
N SER A 416 -14.90 -22.01 23.84
CA SER A 416 -13.85 -22.90 24.32
C SER A 416 -14.22 -23.63 25.60
N ASN A 417 -13.46 -24.69 25.94
CA ASN A 417 -13.60 -25.34 27.24
C ASN A 417 -13.08 -24.44 28.37
N GLY A 418 -13.71 -24.51 29.55
CA GLY A 418 -13.31 -23.72 30.72
C GLY A 418 -11.94 -24.11 31.31
N ALA A 419 -11.52 -25.37 31.17
CA ALA A 419 -10.21 -25.82 31.67
C ALA A 419 -9.06 -25.44 30.74
N SER A 420 -9.28 -25.47 29.43
CA SER A 420 -8.29 -25.07 28.42
C SER A 420 -8.96 -24.80 27.07
N GLN A 421 -8.58 -23.73 26.41
CA GLN A 421 -9.10 -23.38 25.10
C GLN A 421 -8.77 -24.42 23.99
N TYR A 422 -7.82 -25.33 24.24
CA TYR A 422 -7.42 -26.39 23.29
C TYR A 422 -8.17 -27.72 23.50
N GLN A 423 -9.01 -27.81 24.52
CA GLN A 423 -9.86 -28.98 24.77
C GLN A 423 -11.18 -28.88 24.02
N PRO A 424 -11.93 -30.00 23.87
CA PRO A 424 -13.22 -29.98 23.22
C PRO A 424 -14.18 -28.99 23.85
N GLY A 425 -14.80 -28.12 23.01
CA GLY A 425 -15.69 -27.04 23.45
C GLY A 425 -17.08 -27.13 22.82
N ALA A 426 -17.87 -26.07 22.95
CA ALA A 426 -19.24 -25.99 22.50
C ALA A 426 -19.39 -25.27 21.15
N CYS A 427 -20.25 -25.78 20.27
CA CYS A 427 -20.66 -25.14 19.03
C CYS A 427 -22.04 -24.50 19.19
N LEU A 428 -22.09 -23.17 19.26
CA LEU A 428 -23.26 -22.41 19.70
C LEU A 428 -23.72 -21.41 18.62
N VAL A 429 -24.94 -20.90 18.76
CA VAL A 429 -25.44 -19.80 17.93
C VAL A 429 -24.71 -18.50 18.33
N SER A 430 -24.27 -17.73 17.35
CA SER A 430 -23.62 -16.43 17.58
C SER A 430 -24.66 -15.37 17.95
N ASP A 431 -24.96 -15.32 19.25
CA ASP A 431 -25.87 -14.38 19.90
C ASP A 431 -25.17 -13.70 21.08
N ASP A 432 -25.53 -12.45 21.39
CA ASP A 432 -24.85 -11.65 22.40
C ASP A 432 -25.06 -12.20 23.81
N ASP A 433 -26.30 -12.74 24.11
CA ASP A 433 -26.60 -13.35 25.39
C ASP A 433 -25.82 -14.64 25.62
N ILE A 434 -25.67 -15.44 24.55
CA ILE A 434 -24.92 -16.70 24.59
C ILE A 434 -23.41 -16.41 24.71
N MET A 435 -22.91 -15.40 24.01
CA MET A 435 -21.54 -14.91 24.14
C MET A 435 -21.24 -14.45 25.57
N TYR A 436 -22.15 -13.64 26.16
CA TYR A 436 -22.02 -13.19 27.54
C TYR A 436 -21.98 -14.36 28.53
N LYS A 437 -22.82 -15.38 28.32
CA LYS A 437 -22.82 -16.60 29.15
C LYS A 437 -21.51 -17.37 29.01
N CYS A 438 -20.95 -17.51 27.78
CA CYS A 438 -19.65 -18.13 27.57
C CYS A 438 -18.54 -17.38 28.33
N HIS A 439 -18.53 -16.05 28.28
CA HIS A 439 -17.56 -15.23 29.01
C HIS A 439 -17.75 -15.25 30.53
N SER A 440 -18.99 -15.32 31.04
CA SER A 440 -19.23 -15.42 32.46
C SER A 440 -18.72 -16.72 33.10
N GLU A 441 -18.58 -17.76 32.29
CA GLU A 441 -17.95 -19.03 32.66
C GLU A 441 -16.41 -19.02 32.45
N HIS A 442 -15.78 -17.84 32.25
CA HIS A 442 -14.33 -17.68 31.97
C HIS A 442 -13.84 -18.44 30.72
N ARG A 443 -14.73 -18.63 29.74
CA ARG A 443 -14.42 -19.26 28.45
C ARG A 443 -14.17 -18.24 27.36
N VAL A 444 -13.48 -18.63 26.32
CA VAL A 444 -13.13 -17.77 25.18
C VAL A 444 -14.08 -18.04 24.01
N TRP A 445 -14.59 -16.96 23.41
CA TRP A 445 -15.52 -16.98 22.30
C TRP A 445 -14.83 -16.74 20.97
N PHE A 446 -14.98 -17.68 20.03
CA PHE A 446 -14.34 -17.64 18.71
C PHE A 446 -15.38 -17.55 17.59
N THR A 447 -15.17 -16.61 16.65
CA THR A 447 -16.08 -16.38 15.51
C THR A 447 -15.39 -16.45 14.15
N GLU A 448 -14.10 -16.14 14.06
CA GLU A 448 -13.36 -16.05 12.78
C GLU A 448 -12.26 -17.12 12.63
N GLY A 449 -11.68 -17.54 13.72
CA GLY A 449 -10.64 -18.55 13.77
C GLY A 449 -10.79 -19.46 14.97
N CYS A 450 -9.98 -20.48 15.07
CA CYS A 450 -10.01 -21.47 16.16
C CYS A 450 -8.75 -21.35 17.00
N PRO A 451 -8.81 -21.68 18.31
CA PRO A 451 -7.63 -21.62 19.17
C PRO A 451 -6.51 -22.47 18.62
N SER A 452 -5.34 -21.89 18.47
CA SER A 452 -4.15 -22.53 17.94
C SER A 452 -2.94 -22.30 18.82
N LYS A 453 -2.16 -23.34 19.09
CA LYS A 453 -0.87 -23.25 19.78
C LYS A 453 0.19 -22.51 18.94
N PHE A 454 -0.04 -22.43 17.64
CA PHE A 454 0.89 -21.83 16.68
C PHE A 454 0.58 -20.36 16.36
N GLY A 455 -0.41 -19.74 17.01
CA GLY A 455 -0.85 -18.37 16.72
C GLY A 455 0.26 -17.34 16.78
N ILE A 456 1.13 -17.39 17.79
CA ILE A 456 2.29 -16.49 17.93
C ILE A 456 3.27 -16.64 16.76
N PHE A 457 3.57 -17.88 16.36
CA PHE A 457 4.47 -18.13 15.22
C PHE A 457 3.88 -17.59 13.91
N THR A 458 2.56 -17.67 13.74
CA THR A 458 1.87 -17.08 12.59
C THR A 458 2.07 -15.55 12.55
N VAL A 459 1.96 -14.86 13.68
CA VAL A 459 2.20 -13.41 13.77
C VAL A 459 3.67 -13.06 13.48
N LEU A 460 4.62 -13.84 14.01
CA LEU A 460 6.05 -13.65 13.73
C LEU A 460 6.38 -13.84 12.24
N LEU A 461 5.79 -14.86 11.60
CA LEU A 461 5.93 -15.09 10.16
C LEU A 461 5.32 -13.97 9.33
N LEU A 462 4.18 -13.41 9.76
CA LEU A 462 3.58 -12.26 9.12
C LEU A 462 4.50 -11.04 9.21
N GLY A 463 5.17 -10.84 10.35
CA GLY A 463 6.20 -9.82 10.52
C GLY A 463 7.41 -10.04 9.59
N LEU A 464 7.88 -11.29 9.48
CA LEU A 464 8.98 -11.65 8.59
C LEU A 464 8.62 -11.46 7.12
N TYR A 465 7.38 -11.76 6.74
CA TYR A 465 6.84 -11.48 5.41
C TYR A 465 6.93 -9.99 5.08
N ILE A 466 6.52 -9.10 6.00
CA ILE A 466 6.58 -7.65 5.81
C ILE A 466 8.02 -7.15 5.68
N ILE A 467 8.93 -7.63 6.52
CA ILE A 467 10.37 -7.29 6.43
C ILE A 467 10.96 -7.79 5.11
N SER A 468 10.53 -8.94 4.61
CA SER A 468 10.98 -9.46 3.32
C SER A 468 10.42 -8.65 2.15
N TYR A 469 9.18 -8.14 2.27
CA TYR A 469 8.52 -7.34 1.25
C TYR A 469 9.11 -5.92 1.12
N ALA A 470 9.26 -5.21 2.23
CA ALA A 470 9.51 -3.78 2.23
C ALA A 470 10.79 -3.35 1.46
N PRO A 471 11.96 -4.01 1.59
CA PRO A 471 13.18 -3.56 0.93
C PRO A 471 13.15 -3.64 -0.60
N GLY A 472 12.49 -4.63 -1.17
CA GLY A 472 12.46 -4.85 -2.60
C GLY A 472 11.13 -4.49 -3.24
N MET A 473 10.07 -5.20 -2.89
CA MET A 473 8.75 -5.02 -3.50
C MET A 473 7.97 -3.80 -2.97
N GLY A 474 8.42 -3.17 -1.87
CA GLY A 474 7.79 -1.97 -1.33
C GLY A 474 8.04 -0.73 -2.20
N THR A 475 9.28 -0.40 -2.46
CA THR A 475 9.68 0.85 -3.12
C THR A 475 10.19 0.67 -4.56
N ALA A 476 10.92 -0.41 -4.85
CA ALA A 476 11.54 -0.61 -6.16
C ALA A 476 10.55 -0.62 -7.34
N PRO A 477 9.33 -1.16 -7.27
CA PRO A 477 8.36 -1.08 -8.37
C PRO A 477 8.05 0.34 -8.81
N TRP A 478 7.89 1.28 -7.88
CA TRP A 478 7.62 2.69 -8.17
C TRP A 478 8.83 3.40 -8.77
N ILE A 479 10.04 3.06 -8.30
CA ILE A 479 11.29 3.60 -8.84
C ILE A 479 11.48 3.11 -10.27
N VAL A 480 11.37 1.81 -10.53
CA VAL A 480 11.45 1.24 -11.88
C VAL A 480 10.42 1.87 -12.80
N ASN A 481 9.18 2.05 -12.32
CA ASN A 481 8.12 2.70 -13.08
C ASN A 481 8.44 4.17 -13.44
N SER A 482 9.27 4.85 -12.67
CA SER A 482 9.71 6.21 -12.98
C SER A 482 10.93 6.27 -13.93
N GLU A 483 11.76 5.24 -13.96
CA GLU A 483 13.04 5.19 -14.67
C GLU A 483 12.98 4.54 -16.06
N ILE A 484 12.02 3.59 -16.27
CA ILE A 484 12.05 2.69 -17.43
C ILE A 484 11.53 3.30 -18.73
N TYR A 485 10.82 4.42 -18.68
CA TYR A 485 10.19 5.01 -19.85
C TYR A 485 11.02 6.14 -20.45
N PRO A 486 11.08 6.25 -21.80
CA PRO A 486 11.58 7.43 -22.48
C PRO A 486 10.87 8.70 -21.98
N LEU A 487 11.58 9.83 -21.88
CA LEU A 487 11.05 11.10 -21.36
C LEU A 487 9.71 11.47 -22.00
N ARG A 488 9.62 11.32 -23.34
CA ARG A 488 8.43 11.61 -24.17
C ARG A 488 7.18 10.80 -23.79
N PHE A 489 7.32 9.56 -23.26
CA PHE A 489 6.22 8.66 -22.95
C PHE A 489 6.09 8.35 -21.46
N ARG A 490 6.93 8.97 -20.61
CA ARG A 490 7.00 8.70 -19.17
C ARG A 490 5.65 8.91 -18.45
N GLY A 491 4.92 10.00 -18.78
CA GLY A 491 3.62 10.27 -18.19
C GLY A 491 2.58 9.20 -18.54
N ILE A 492 2.52 8.78 -19.81
CA ILE A 492 1.57 7.77 -20.27
C ILE A 492 1.97 6.38 -19.76
N GLY A 493 3.25 6.02 -19.86
CA GLY A 493 3.75 4.72 -19.42
C GLY A 493 3.59 4.54 -17.92
N GLY A 494 4.07 5.51 -17.15
CA GLY A 494 3.96 5.50 -15.68
C GLY A 494 2.52 5.54 -15.20
N GLY A 495 1.67 6.34 -15.85
CA GLY A 495 0.23 6.39 -15.55
C GLY A 495 -0.49 5.08 -15.84
N THR A 496 -0.18 4.43 -16.98
CA THR A 496 -0.78 3.12 -17.32
C THR A 496 -0.40 2.05 -16.29
N ALA A 497 0.88 2.02 -15.88
CA ALA A 497 1.33 1.08 -14.87
C ALA A 497 0.72 1.38 -13.48
N ALA A 498 0.54 2.65 -13.13
CA ALA A 498 -0.16 3.05 -11.89
C ALA A 498 -1.64 2.63 -11.90
N VAL A 499 -2.35 2.75 -13.03
CA VAL A 499 -3.72 2.24 -13.17
C VAL A 499 -3.74 0.72 -12.98
N ALA A 500 -2.79 -0.01 -13.57
CA ALA A 500 -2.67 -1.46 -13.36
C ALA A 500 -2.45 -1.82 -11.89
N ASN A 501 -1.66 -1.01 -11.14
CA ASN A 501 -1.47 -1.17 -9.70
C ASN A 501 -2.80 -1.02 -8.93
N TRP A 502 -3.55 0.07 -9.16
CA TRP A 502 -4.82 0.31 -8.47
C TRP A 502 -5.88 -0.74 -8.78
N VAL A 503 -5.98 -1.16 -10.06
CA VAL A 503 -6.91 -2.23 -10.47
C VAL A 503 -6.54 -3.57 -9.82
N SER A 504 -5.26 -3.90 -9.79
CA SER A 504 -4.76 -5.12 -9.13
C SER A 504 -5.02 -5.10 -7.61
N ASN A 505 -4.81 -3.94 -6.97
CA ASN A 505 -5.13 -3.75 -5.56
C ASN A 505 -6.63 -3.94 -5.29
N LEU A 506 -7.49 -3.36 -6.14
CA LEU A 506 -8.94 -3.53 -6.04
C LEU A 506 -9.34 -5.00 -6.12
N ILE A 507 -8.83 -5.74 -7.12
CA ILE A 507 -9.12 -7.17 -7.29
C ILE A 507 -8.70 -7.95 -6.05
N VAL A 508 -7.48 -7.76 -5.58
CA VAL A 508 -6.93 -8.51 -4.44
C VAL A 508 -7.68 -8.19 -3.14
N SER A 509 -8.02 -6.92 -2.90
CA SER A 509 -8.74 -6.51 -1.69
C SER A 509 -10.21 -6.94 -1.67
N GLU A 510 -10.88 -6.97 -2.83
CA GLU A 510 -12.28 -7.39 -2.96
C GLU A 510 -12.46 -8.90 -2.91
N THR A 511 -11.41 -9.68 -3.17
CA THR A 511 -11.54 -11.15 -3.28
C THR A 511 -10.95 -11.92 -2.11
N PHE A 512 -10.24 -11.29 -1.19
CA PHE A 512 -9.48 -11.99 -0.15
C PHE A 512 -10.33 -12.82 0.82
N LEU A 513 -11.39 -12.23 1.38
CA LEU A 513 -12.25 -12.92 2.34
C LEU A 513 -13.06 -14.01 1.65
N THR A 514 -13.52 -13.76 0.42
CA THR A 514 -14.21 -14.74 -0.43
C THR A 514 -13.28 -15.92 -0.76
N LEU A 515 -12.02 -15.67 -1.10
CA LEU A 515 -11.02 -16.73 -1.30
C LEU A 515 -10.76 -17.51 -0.01
N LYS A 516 -10.72 -16.84 1.14
CA LYS A 516 -10.56 -17.49 2.44
C LYS A 516 -11.77 -18.39 2.78
N GLU A 517 -12.98 -17.98 2.43
CA GLU A 517 -14.17 -18.83 2.60
C GLU A 517 -14.13 -20.07 1.70
N ALA A 518 -13.74 -19.90 0.44
CA ALA A 518 -13.70 -20.97 -0.55
C ALA A 518 -12.53 -21.96 -0.34
N LEU A 519 -11.31 -21.45 -0.13
CA LEU A 519 -10.08 -22.25 -0.07
C LEU A 519 -9.58 -22.49 1.36
N GLY A 520 -10.15 -21.79 2.36
CA GLY A 520 -9.58 -21.69 3.70
C GLY A 520 -8.34 -20.80 3.77
N SER A 521 -7.91 -20.46 4.98
CA SER A 521 -6.75 -19.59 5.17
C SER A 521 -5.48 -20.18 4.56
N ALA A 522 -5.22 -21.48 4.74
CA ALA A 522 -4.06 -22.16 4.17
C ALA A 522 -4.03 -22.09 2.64
N GLY A 523 -5.16 -22.42 1.99
CA GLY A 523 -5.27 -22.39 0.52
C GLY A 523 -5.10 -20.99 -0.05
N THR A 524 -5.61 -19.96 0.63
CA THR A 524 -5.49 -18.57 0.20
C THR A 524 -4.04 -18.09 0.22
N PHE A 525 -3.28 -18.35 1.30
CA PHE A 525 -1.87 -17.98 1.34
C PHE A 525 -1.02 -18.79 0.36
N LEU A 526 -1.37 -20.05 0.09
CA LEU A 526 -0.70 -20.84 -0.96
C LEU A 526 -0.97 -20.28 -2.36
N LEU A 527 -2.18 -19.80 -2.63
CA LEU A 527 -2.53 -19.14 -3.88
C LEU A 527 -1.70 -17.85 -4.08
N PHE A 528 -1.54 -17.02 -3.03
CA PHE A 528 -0.67 -15.84 -3.08
C PHE A 528 0.81 -16.23 -3.28
N ALA A 529 1.28 -17.36 -2.71
CA ALA A 529 2.62 -17.88 -2.98
C ALA A 529 2.79 -18.25 -4.46
N GLY A 530 1.76 -18.86 -5.07
CA GLY A 530 1.73 -19.17 -6.50
C GLY A 530 1.79 -17.92 -7.39
N PHE A 531 1.00 -16.88 -7.08
CA PHE A 531 1.07 -15.60 -7.79
C PHE A 531 2.42 -14.93 -7.60
N SER A 532 3.00 -14.98 -6.39
CA SER A 532 4.32 -14.46 -6.11
C SER A 532 5.39 -15.17 -6.93
N PHE A 533 5.29 -16.48 -7.11
CA PHE A 533 6.20 -17.25 -7.95
C PHE A 533 6.08 -16.85 -9.43
N LEU A 534 4.87 -16.70 -9.95
CA LEU A 534 4.65 -16.18 -11.32
C LEU A 534 5.21 -14.75 -11.46
N GLY A 535 5.00 -13.89 -10.47
CA GLY A 535 5.58 -12.55 -10.41
C GLY A 535 7.11 -12.56 -10.42
N LEU A 536 7.73 -13.47 -9.66
CA LEU A 536 9.20 -13.65 -9.65
C LEU A 536 9.72 -14.03 -11.05
N VAL A 537 9.07 -14.98 -11.71
CA VAL A 537 9.42 -15.41 -13.07
C VAL A 537 9.26 -14.25 -14.04
N ALA A 538 8.16 -13.51 -13.97
CA ALA A 538 7.91 -12.35 -14.83
C ALA A 538 8.93 -11.22 -14.60
N ILE A 539 9.25 -10.89 -13.35
CA ILE A 539 10.28 -9.90 -12.99
C ILE A 539 11.65 -10.35 -13.53
N PHE A 540 11.98 -11.63 -13.40
CA PHE A 540 13.25 -12.16 -13.88
C PHE A 540 13.44 -11.99 -15.38
N PHE A 541 12.39 -12.24 -16.18
CA PHE A 541 12.48 -12.18 -17.65
C PHE A 541 12.19 -10.79 -18.25
N LEU A 542 11.34 -9.99 -17.63
CA LEU A 542 10.84 -8.75 -18.24
C LEU A 542 11.48 -7.48 -17.68
N VAL A 543 12.02 -7.52 -16.44
CA VAL A 543 12.50 -6.31 -15.78
C VAL A 543 14.02 -6.21 -15.82
N PRO A 544 14.57 -5.20 -16.52
CA PRO A 544 16.01 -4.95 -16.54
C PRO A 544 16.47 -4.28 -15.22
N GLU A 545 17.79 -4.30 -14.97
CA GLU A 545 18.38 -3.51 -13.90
C GLU A 545 18.57 -2.06 -14.38
N THR A 546 17.99 -1.11 -13.64
CA THR A 546 18.07 0.32 -14.01
C THR A 546 19.10 1.11 -13.20
N LYS A 547 19.73 0.48 -12.19
CA LYS A 547 20.64 1.15 -11.28
C LYS A 547 21.83 1.79 -12.00
N GLY A 548 21.95 3.12 -11.83
CA GLY A 548 23.12 3.87 -12.28
C GLY A 548 23.29 3.95 -13.81
N LEU A 549 22.25 3.58 -14.57
CA LEU A 549 22.23 3.71 -16.02
C LEU A 549 21.59 5.04 -16.41
N PRO A 550 22.19 5.80 -17.33
CA PRO A 550 21.55 6.96 -17.95
C PRO A 550 20.36 6.49 -18.81
N LEU A 551 19.43 7.41 -19.05
CA LEU A 551 18.16 7.09 -19.74
C LEU A 551 18.36 6.52 -21.14
N GLU A 552 19.35 7.05 -21.85
CA GLU A 552 19.73 6.67 -23.21
C GLU A 552 20.21 5.20 -23.27
N GLU A 553 20.89 4.76 -22.23
CA GLU A 553 21.39 3.38 -22.13
C GLU A 553 20.25 2.41 -21.81
N ILE A 554 19.26 2.84 -20.99
CA ILE A 554 18.03 2.07 -20.73
C ILE A 554 17.22 1.95 -22.04
N GLU A 555 17.09 3.03 -22.82
CA GLU A 555 16.42 2.99 -24.11
C GLU A 555 17.10 2.04 -25.10
N SER A 556 18.43 2.10 -25.22
CA SER A 556 19.20 1.19 -26.07
C SER A 556 19.00 -0.26 -25.65
N MET A 557 19.07 -0.57 -24.35
CA MET A 557 18.85 -1.91 -23.81
C MET A 557 17.43 -2.42 -24.11
N LEU A 558 16.42 -1.54 -24.01
CA LEU A 558 15.04 -1.89 -24.35
C LEU A 558 14.87 -2.08 -25.87
N GLN A 559 15.61 -1.36 -26.70
CA GLN A 559 15.57 -1.49 -28.16
C GLN A 559 16.20 -2.81 -28.63
N GLU A 560 17.35 -3.21 -28.09
CA GLU A 560 18.02 -4.46 -28.43
C GLU A 560 17.28 -5.69 -27.87
N GLY A 561 16.60 -5.54 -26.75
CA GLY A 561 15.93 -6.61 -26.03
C GLY A 561 16.75 -7.09 -24.86
N TYR A 562 16.13 -7.05 -23.69
CA TYR A 562 16.75 -7.47 -22.46
C TYR A 562 17.02 -8.99 -22.44
N LYS A 563 18.26 -9.37 -22.11
CA LYS A 563 18.65 -10.76 -21.86
C LYS A 563 18.81 -10.96 -20.34
N PRO A 564 18.01 -11.85 -19.72
CA PRO A 564 18.08 -12.06 -18.28
C PRO A 564 19.42 -12.67 -17.87
N THR A 565 20.14 -11.99 -16.97
CA THR A 565 21.34 -12.53 -16.31
C THR A 565 21.06 -12.64 -14.82
N LEU A 566 21.44 -13.77 -14.19
CA LEU A 566 21.23 -14.00 -12.75
C LEU A 566 22.00 -12.99 -11.89
N PHE A 567 23.21 -12.60 -12.33
CA PHE A 567 24.04 -11.60 -11.68
C PHE A 567 24.72 -10.76 -12.75
N CYS A 568 24.56 -9.44 -12.71
CA CYS A 568 25.30 -8.54 -13.58
C CYS A 568 26.79 -8.58 -13.18
N CYS A 569 27.60 -9.27 -13.98
CA CYS A 569 29.04 -9.22 -13.84
C CYS A 569 29.54 -7.84 -14.31
N LYS A 570 29.67 -6.87 -13.39
CA LYS A 570 30.58 -5.75 -13.59
C LYS A 570 31.99 -6.32 -13.68
N GLY A 571 32.53 -6.46 -14.88
CA GLY A 571 33.91 -6.93 -15.03
C GLY A 571 34.42 -7.06 -16.46
N LYS A 572 33.57 -6.94 -17.49
CA LYS A 572 34.03 -7.13 -18.87
C LYS A 572 33.93 -5.90 -19.78
N ALA A 573 33.26 -4.83 -19.37
CA ALA A 573 33.16 -3.61 -20.17
C ALA A 573 34.37 -2.66 -19.93
N GLU A 574 34.83 -2.54 -18.69
CA GLU A 574 35.99 -1.69 -18.36
C GLU A 574 37.32 -2.28 -18.84
N GLU A 575 37.44 -3.61 -18.92
CA GLU A 575 38.65 -4.27 -19.42
C GLU A 575 38.79 -4.19 -20.95
N LYS A 576 37.68 -4.12 -21.71
CA LYS A 576 37.71 -3.93 -23.16
C LYS A 576 37.98 -2.50 -23.58
N ASP A 577 37.55 -1.50 -22.81
CA ASP A 577 37.83 -0.10 -23.10
C ASP A 577 39.24 0.32 -22.66
N SER A 578 39.77 -0.23 -21.57
CA SER A 578 41.18 -0.05 -21.21
C SER A 578 42.11 -0.76 -22.18
N ALA A 579 41.79 -1.95 -22.67
CA ALA A 579 42.56 -2.65 -23.67
C ALA A 579 42.56 -1.94 -25.05
N LYS A 580 41.42 -1.32 -25.45
CA LYS A 580 41.34 -0.50 -26.67
C LYS A 580 42.08 0.84 -26.55
N ARG A 581 42.16 1.44 -25.37
CA ARG A 581 42.94 2.68 -25.14
C ARG A 581 44.45 2.43 -25.08
N ILE A 582 44.91 1.23 -24.77
CA ILE A 582 46.32 0.86 -24.74
C ILE A 582 46.81 0.42 -26.15
N SER A 583 45.90 -0.07 -27.01
CA SER A 583 46.23 -0.46 -28.40
C SER A 583 46.27 0.72 -29.40
N ASN A 584 45.81 1.91 -29.00
CA ASN A 584 45.81 3.13 -29.83
C ASN A 584 46.74 4.22 -29.27
N LYS A 585 47.72 3.87 -28.46
CA LYS A 585 48.95 4.62 -28.18
C LYS A 585 50.12 3.78 -28.64
#